data_8420d5b4bf7767074ea2a04d87615d62
#
_entry.id   8420d5b4bf7767074ea2a04d87615d62
#
_cell.length_a   1.000
_cell.length_b   1.000
_cell.length_c   1.000
_cell.angle_alpha   90.00
_cell.angle_beta   90.00
_cell.angle_gamma   90.00
#
_symmetry.space_group_name_H-M   'P 1'
#
loop_
_entity.id
_entity.type
_entity.pdbx_description
1 polymer ?
#
loop_
_entity_poly.entity_id
_entity_poly.type
_entity_poly.pdbx_seq_one_letter_code
_entity_poly.pdbx_strand_id
1 'polypeptide(L)'
;MTAYYLACTLALYLLALCFDGALMSAGGHMPALQMLLYGPWGVPFGLFQWFANPLLALAILAHRRFRRLALVAGLAALYLAASSFGIERLPDNISYAFQERTGFGAGFYLWLASMAVFCAGQAWHCWKARSRAEMPGWHWLEVALIAALAVTLYAATQMPSLRFEPGKVLMPPQQLQAF
;
A
#
# COMPACT_ATOMS: atom_id res chain seq x y z
N MET A 1 21.92 -4.46 13.07
CA MET A 1 20.75 -3.55 13.15
C MET A 1 19.77 -3.68 11.97
N THR A 2 20.22 -3.98 10.76
CA THR A 2 19.35 -4.10 9.56
C THR A 2 18.28 -5.20 9.68
N ALA A 3 18.54 -6.27 10.39
CA ALA A 3 17.59 -7.37 10.56
C ALA A 3 16.39 -7.03 11.45
N TYR A 4 16.58 -6.14 12.43
CA TYR A 4 15.53 -5.86 13.42
C TYR A 4 14.34 -5.11 12.83
N TYR A 5 14.56 -4.04 12.05
CA TYR A 5 13.43 -3.31 11.48
C TYR A 5 12.65 -4.14 10.44
N LEU A 6 13.35 -5.01 9.69
CA LEU A 6 12.68 -5.94 8.78
C LEU A 6 11.85 -6.98 9.53
N ALA A 7 12.42 -7.55 10.61
CA ALA A 7 11.69 -8.48 11.46
C ALA A 7 10.46 -7.82 12.09
N CYS A 8 10.59 -6.59 12.60
CA CYS A 8 9.46 -5.81 13.13
C CYS A 8 8.42 -5.52 12.03
N THR A 9 8.85 -5.12 10.83
CA THR A 9 7.95 -4.89 9.69
C THR A 9 7.13 -6.14 9.37
N LEU A 10 7.80 -7.29 9.21
CA LEU A 10 7.15 -8.55 8.89
C LEU A 10 6.25 -9.03 10.03
N ALA A 11 6.69 -8.90 11.28
CA ALA A 11 5.87 -9.26 12.43
C ALA A 11 4.59 -8.43 12.52
N LEU A 12 4.68 -7.10 12.36
CA LEU A 12 3.52 -6.22 12.33
C LEU A 12 2.60 -6.53 11.15
N TYR A 13 3.16 -6.81 9.97
CA TYR A 13 2.39 -7.16 8.80
C TYR A 13 1.62 -8.47 8.99
N LEU A 14 2.28 -9.52 9.48
CA LEU A 14 1.64 -10.81 9.74
C LEU A 14 0.59 -10.69 10.86
N LEU A 15 0.90 -9.93 11.91
CA LEU A 15 -0.05 -9.65 12.98
C LEU A 15 -1.29 -8.90 12.46
N ALA A 16 -1.11 -7.95 11.54
CA ALA A 16 -2.21 -7.22 10.91
C ALA A 16 -3.23 -8.15 10.25
N LEU A 17 -2.78 -9.25 9.64
CA LEU A 17 -3.65 -10.22 8.97
C LEU A 17 -4.56 -11.01 9.92
N CYS A 18 -4.24 -11.02 11.22
CA CYS A 18 -5.04 -11.68 12.25
C CYS A 18 -6.21 -10.83 12.78
N PHE A 19 -6.30 -9.57 12.37
CA PHE A 19 -7.31 -8.62 12.84
C PHE A 19 -8.18 -8.09 11.70
N ASP A 20 -9.30 -7.44 12.07
CA ASP A 20 -10.14 -6.76 11.09
C ASP A 20 -9.43 -5.55 10.50
N GLY A 21 -9.53 -5.41 9.17
CA GLY A 21 -9.01 -4.27 8.44
C GLY A 21 -10.02 -3.12 8.37
N ALA A 22 -11.30 -3.42 8.15
CA ALA A 22 -12.36 -2.43 8.03
C ALA A 22 -13.61 -2.85 8.80
N LEU A 23 -14.35 -1.84 9.28
CA LEU A 23 -15.66 -1.97 9.93
C LEU A 23 -16.72 -1.38 9.01
N MET A 24 -17.82 -2.10 8.79
CA MET A 24 -18.87 -1.76 7.85
C MET A 24 -20.15 -1.29 8.56
N SER A 25 -20.98 -0.51 7.87
CA SER A 25 -22.21 0.10 8.40
C SER A 25 -23.26 -0.91 8.89
N ALA A 26 -23.29 -2.10 8.31
CA ALA A 26 -24.23 -3.16 8.71
C ALA A 26 -23.76 -4.00 9.93
N GLY A 27 -22.77 -3.52 10.69
CA GLY A 27 -22.14 -4.31 11.77
C GLY A 27 -21.21 -5.40 11.23
N GLY A 28 -20.94 -5.39 9.93
CA GLY A 28 -20.02 -6.32 9.30
C GLY A 28 -18.55 -5.97 9.60
N HIS A 29 -17.72 -6.99 9.62
CA HIS A 29 -16.28 -6.88 9.80
C HIS A 29 -15.58 -7.47 8.58
N MET A 30 -14.59 -6.76 8.03
CA MET A 30 -13.80 -7.25 6.92
C MET A 30 -12.38 -7.56 7.42
N PRO A 31 -12.01 -8.86 7.55
CA PRO A 31 -10.68 -9.26 8.00
C PRO A 31 -9.59 -8.75 7.07
N ALA A 32 -8.47 -8.30 7.61
CA ALA A 32 -7.34 -7.79 6.81
C ALA A 32 -6.77 -8.86 5.85
N LEU A 33 -6.78 -10.14 6.24
CA LEU A 33 -6.41 -11.24 5.36
C LEU A 33 -7.33 -11.32 4.12
N GLN A 34 -8.64 -11.13 4.32
CA GLN A 34 -9.61 -11.10 3.24
C GLN A 34 -9.38 -9.91 2.30
N MET A 35 -9.08 -8.73 2.85
CA MET A 35 -8.70 -7.56 2.07
C MET A 35 -7.42 -7.78 1.26
N LEU A 36 -6.45 -8.52 1.79
CA LEU A 36 -5.23 -8.88 1.06
C LEU A 36 -5.54 -9.81 -0.13
N LEU A 37 -6.37 -10.84 0.06
CA LEU A 37 -6.68 -11.83 -0.97
C LEU A 37 -7.59 -11.25 -2.07
N TYR A 38 -8.59 -10.49 -1.69
CA TYR A 38 -9.59 -9.94 -2.63
C TYR A 38 -9.30 -8.50 -3.08
N GLY A 39 -8.31 -7.85 -2.48
CA GLY A 39 -7.94 -6.47 -2.82
C GLY A 39 -7.68 -6.20 -4.31
N PRO A 40 -7.09 -7.12 -5.10
CA PRO A 40 -6.94 -6.93 -6.55
C PRO A 40 -8.25 -6.68 -7.29
N TRP A 41 -9.36 -7.23 -6.81
CA TRP A 41 -10.70 -7.01 -7.40
C TRP A 41 -11.21 -5.58 -7.20
N GLY A 42 -10.61 -4.80 -6.31
CA GLY A 42 -10.91 -3.38 -6.13
C GLY A 42 -10.35 -2.49 -7.26
N VAL A 43 -9.36 -2.97 -8.00
CA VAL A 43 -8.67 -2.18 -9.04
C VAL A 43 -9.61 -1.66 -10.13
N PRO A 44 -10.56 -2.45 -10.69
CA PRO A 44 -11.54 -1.96 -11.65
C PRO A 44 -12.43 -0.83 -11.10
N PHE A 45 -12.54 -0.71 -9.78
CA PHE A 45 -13.32 0.31 -9.09
C PHE A 45 -12.48 1.50 -8.61
N GLY A 46 -11.22 1.58 -9.02
CA GLY A 46 -10.30 2.66 -8.64
C GLY A 46 -9.63 2.50 -7.27
N LEU A 47 -9.76 1.34 -6.63
CA LEU A 47 -9.14 1.04 -5.33
C LEU A 47 -7.71 0.53 -5.53
N PHE A 48 -6.76 1.45 -5.68
CA PHE A 48 -5.34 1.12 -5.93
C PHE A 48 -4.52 0.87 -4.65
N GLN A 49 -5.09 1.06 -3.48
CA GLN A 49 -4.40 0.95 -2.19
C GLN A 49 -3.80 -0.44 -1.95
N TRP A 50 -4.38 -1.47 -2.57
CA TRP A 50 -3.84 -2.83 -2.51
C TRP A 50 -2.40 -2.93 -3.03
N PHE A 51 -2.01 -2.07 -4.00
CA PHE A 51 -0.65 -2.06 -4.53
C PHE A 51 0.42 -1.67 -3.51
N ALA A 52 0.04 -1.15 -2.36
CA ALA A 52 0.96 -0.98 -1.23
C ALA A 52 1.66 -2.29 -0.83
N ASN A 53 0.97 -3.44 -0.97
CA ASN A 53 1.52 -4.75 -0.61
C ASN A 53 2.66 -5.20 -1.55
N PRO A 54 2.49 -5.26 -2.88
CA PRO A 54 3.59 -5.60 -3.79
C PRO A 54 4.72 -4.56 -3.76
N LEU A 55 4.43 -3.27 -3.53
CA LEU A 55 5.46 -2.25 -3.36
C LEU A 55 6.28 -2.45 -2.09
N LEU A 56 5.65 -2.82 -0.98
CA LEU A 56 6.37 -3.19 0.25
C LEU A 56 7.23 -4.45 0.02
N ALA A 57 6.71 -5.46 -0.67
CA ALA A 57 7.47 -6.65 -1.02
C ALA A 57 8.68 -6.31 -1.88
N LEU A 58 8.53 -5.48 -2.92
CA LEU A 58 9.62 -4.98 -3.74
C LEU A 58 10.66 -4.23 -2.89
N ALA A 59 10.21 -3.37 -1.97
CA ALA A 59 11.08 -2.61 -1.09
C ALA A 59 11.89 -3.53 -0.17
N ILE A 60 11.26 -4.58 0.39
CA ILE A 60 11.93 -5.58 1.21
C ILE A 60 12.97 -6.37 0.39
N LEU A 61 12.64 -6.78 -0.83
CA LEU A 61 13.58 -7.51 -1.70
C LEU A 61 14.78 -6.64 -2.13
N ALA A 62 14.53 -5.36 -2.39
CA ALA A 62 15.54 -4.41 -2.85
C ALA A 62 16.44 -3.84 -1.73
N HIS A 63 16.10 -4.00 -0.44
CA HIS A 63 16.66 -3.24 0.69
C HIS A 63 18.17 -3.27 0.84
N ARG A 64 18.83 -4.36 0.42
CA ARG A 64 20.30 -4.50 0.51
C ARG A 64 21.01 -3.94 -0.71
N ARG A 65 20.57 -4.33 -1.90
CA ARG A 65 21.24 -4.05 -3.16
C ARG A 65 20.89 -2.66 -3.73
N PHE A 66 19.62 -2.30 -3.66
CA PHE A 66 19.07 -1.06 -4.22
C PHE A 66 18.42 -0.21 -3.12
N ARG A 67 19.26 0.32 -2.22
CA ARG A 67 18.81 1.00 -1.00
C ARG A 67 17.87 2.17 -1.26
N ARG A 68 18.12 2.96 -2.33
CA ARG A 68 17.30 4.11 -2.70
C ARG A 68 15.96 3.66 -3.30
N LEU A 69 15.98 2.68 -4.20
CA LEU A 69 14.77 2.06 -4.73
C LEU A 69 13.90 1.51 -3.61
N ALA A 70 14.51 0.80 -2.64
CA ALA A 70 13.79 0.26 -1.49
C ALA A 70 13.11 1.37 -0.67
N LEU A 71 13.78 2.51 -0.46
CA LEU A 71 13.18 3.64 0.24
C LEU A 71 12.04 4.26 -0.58
N VAL A 72 12.25 4.49 -1.88
CA VAL A 72 11.21 5.06 -2.76
C VAL A 72 9.99 4.14 -2.85
N ALA A 73 10.19 2.84 -3.06
CA ALA A 73 9.11 1.86 -3.11
C ALA A 73 8.36 1.76 -1.76
N GLY A 74 9.10 1.81 -0.64
CA GLY A 74 8.51 1.83 0.69
C GLY A 74 7.67 3.09 0.96
N LEU A 75 8.16 4.26 0.55
CA LEU A 75 7.42 5.52 0.66
C LEU A 75 6.18 5.53 -0.23
N ALA A 76 6.26 4.98 -1.46
CA ALA A 76 5.12 4.82 -2.34
C ALA A 76 4.08 3.86 -1.73
N ALA A 77 4.53 2.74 -1.13
CA ALA A 77 3.65 1.83 -0.40
C ALA A 77 2.94 2.53 0.77
N LEU A 78 3.69 3.28 1.59
CA LEU A 78 3.13 4.03 2.72
C LEU A 78 2.13 5.10 2.25
N TYR A 79 2.43 5.81 1.16
CA TYR A 79 1.50 6.78 0.57
C TYR A 79 0.20 6.13 0.12
N LEU A 80 0.28 5.01 -0.63
CA LEU A 80 -0.92 4.28 -1.05
C LEU A 80 -1.71 3.74 0.15
N ALA A 81 -1.03 3.21 1.17
CA ALA A 81 -1.69 2.75 2.39
C ALA A 81 -2.38 3.90 3.12
N ALA A 82 -1.73 5.06 3.25
CA ALA A 82 -2.32 6.24 3.88
C ALA A 82 -3.50 6.80 3.08
N SER A 83 -3.49 6.69 1.73
CA SER A 83 -4.62 7.12 0.90
C SER A 83 -5.92 6.35 1.20
N SER A 84 -5.84 5.19 1.86
CA SER A 84 -7.02 4.42 2.30
C SER A 84 -7.91 5.18 3.28
N PHE A 85 -7.37 6.20 3.97
CA PHE A 85 -8.22 7.04 4.85
C PHE A 85 -9.34 7.77 4.09
N GLY A 86 -9.13 8.05 2.79
CA GLY A 86 -10.13 8.67 1.93
C GLY A 86 -11.19 7.71 1.37
N ILE A 87 -11.08 6.40 1.58
CA ILE A 87 -12.06 5.44 1.06
C ILE A 87 -13.29 5.45 1.96
N GLU A 88 -14.44 5.82 1.43
CA GLU A 88 -15.71 5.82 2.16
C GLU A 88 -16.49 4.53 1.98
N ARG A 89 -16.36 3.88 0.82
CA ARG A 89 -17.11 2.68 0.45
C ARG A 89 -16.20 1.58 -0.03
N LEU A 90 -16.47 0.36 0.40
CA LEU A 90 -15.73 -0.83 -0.01
C LEU A 90 -16.68 -1.84 -0.67
N PRO A 91 -16.25 -2.53 -1.75
CA PRO A 91 -17.07 -3.58 -2.33
C PRO A 91 -17.18 -4.75 -1.35
N ASP A 92 -18.39 -5.25 -1.19
CA ASP A 92 -18.63 -6.51 -0.51
C ASP A 92 -18.05 -7.66 -1.37
N ASN A 93 -17.28 -8.55 -0.74
CA ASN A 93 -16.63 -9.66 -1.43
C ASN A 93 -17.61 -10.74 -1.92
N ILE A 94 -18.87 -10.70 -1.50
CA ILE A 94 -19.88 -11.71 -1.82
C ILE A 94 -20.82 -11.26 -2.93
N SER A 95 -21.31 -10.01 -2.85
CA SER A 95 -22.39 -9.52 -3.72
C SER A 95 -21.95 -8.41 -4.67
N TYR A 96 -20.70 -7.96 -4.59
CA TYR A 96 -20.20 -6.75 -5.28
C TYR A 96 -21.00 -5.47 -4.92
N ALA A 97 -21.83 -5.52 -3.89
CA ALA A 97 -22.48 -4.34 -3.36
C ALA A 97 -21.47 -3.47 -2.62
N PHE A 98 -21.59 -2.16 -2.74
CA PHE A 98 -20.74 -1.24 -2.00
C PHE A 98 -21.35 -0.96 -0.64
N GLN A 99 -20.60 -1.22 0.41
CA GLN A 99 -20.98 -0.91 1.79
C GLN A 99 -20.19 0.29 2.29
N GLU A 100 -20.84 1.13 3.09
CA GLU A 100 -20.17 2.25 3.73
C GLU A 100 -19.24 1.76 4.85
N ARG A 101 -18.04 2.30 4.85
CA ARG A 101 -17.06 2.03 5.89
C ARG A 101 -17.33 2.95 7.08
N THR A 102 -17.57 2.39 8.24
CA THR A 102 -17.78 3.14 9.50
C THR A 102 -16.46 3.40 10.25
N GLY A 103 -15.41 2.58 9.99
CA GLY A 103 -14.15 2.74 10.66
C GLY A 103 -13.08 1.78 10.14
N PHE A 104 -11.88 1.89 10.70
CA PHE A 104 -10.79 0.96 10.50
C PHE A 104 -10.61 0.07 11.71
N GLY A 105 -10.36 -1.22 11.47
CA GLY A 105 -9.99 -2.16 12.50
C GLY A 105 -8.51 -2.11 12.86
N ALA A 106 -8.12 -2.83 13.90
CA ALA A 106 -6.73 -2.90 14.36
C ALA A 106 -5.77 -3.41 13.27
N GLY A 107 -6.24 -4.31 12.39
CA GLY A 107 -5.47 -4.83 11.26
C GLY A 107 -4.97 -3.73 10.31
N PHE A 108 -5.81 -2.73 10.03
CA PHE A 108 -5.41 -1.60 9.20
C PHE A 108 -4.27 -0.79 9.81
N TYR A 109 -4.37 -0.46 11.09
CA TYR A 109 -3.33 0.33 11.78
C TYR A 109 -2.02 -0.43 11.91
N LEU A 110 -2.06 -1.72 12.17
CA LEU A 110 -0.87 -2.58 12.20
C LEU A 110 -0.22 -2.70 10.82
N TRP A 111 -1.03 -2.83 9.77
CA TRP A 111 -0.56 -2.84 8.38
C TRP A 111 0.11 -1.51 8.00
N LEU A 112 -0.51 -0.38 8.32
CA LEU A 112 0.07 0.96 8.09
C LEU A 112 1.37 1.14 8.91
N ALA A 113 1.37 0.72 10.19
CA ALA A 113 2.54 0.77 11.06
C ALA A 113 3.70 -0.08 10.50
N SER A 114 3.42 -1.24 9.91
CA SER A 114 4.45 -2.08 9.28
C SER A 114 5.22 -1.34 8.19
N MET A 115 4.50 -0.58 7.34
CA MET A 115 5.11 0.22 6.27
C MET A 115 5.88 1.42 6.83
N ALA A 116 5.34 2.08 7.85
CA ALA A 116 6.03 3.19 8.52
C ALA A 116 7.33 2.75 9.18
N VAL A 117 7.33 1.60 9.86
CA VAL A 117 8.54 1.00 10.47
C VAL A 117 9.58 0.65 9.40
N PHE A 118 9.14 0.08 8.27
CA PHE A 118 10.04 -0.20 7.14
C PHE A 118 10.68 1.10 6.62
N CYS A 119 9.89 2.13 6.34
CA CYS A 119 10.37 3.40 5.81
C CYS A 119 11.36 4.08 6.78
N ALA A 120 11.04 4.13 8.07
CA ALA A 120 11.91 4.70 9.09
C ALA A 120 13.24 3.95 9.19
N GLY A 121 13.19 2.61 9.23
CA GLY A 121 14.38 1.77 9.29
C GLY A 121 15.25 1.88 8.05
N GLN A 122 14.63 1.90 6.86
CA GLN A 122 15.34 2.03 5.59
C GLN A 122 15.94 3.45 5.42
N ALA A 123 15.23 4.50 5.81
CA ALA A 123 15.74 5.87 5.81
C ALA A 123 16.95 6.01 6.73
N TRP A 124 16.87 5.47 7.94
CA TRP A 124 18.00 5.42 8.88
C TRP A 124 19.21 4.67 8.29
N HIS A 125 18.93 3.53 7.63
CA HIS A 125 19.98 2.75 6.98
C HIS A 125 20.67 3.53 5.85
N CYS A 126 19.89 4.22 5.01
CA CYS A 126 20.42 5.06 3.94
C CYS A 126 21.23 6.23 4.50
N TRP A 127 20.73 6.90 5.54
CA TRP A 127 21.41 8.02 6.18
C TRP A 127 22.75 7.59 6.79
N LYS A 128 22.78 6.49 7.53
CA LYS A 128 24.01 5.95 8.13
C LYS A 128 25.03 5.51 7.07
N ALA A 129 24.60 4.92 5.97
CA ALA A 129 25.46 4.54 4.88
C ALA A 129 26.06 5.76 4.16
N ARG A 130 25.26 6.82 4.00
CA ARG A 130 25.71 8.08 3.44
C ARG A 130 26.78 8.76 4.31
N SER A 131 26.60 8.80 5.62
CA SER A 131 27.53 9.41 6.56
C SER A 131 28.86 8.67 6.65
N ARG A 132 28.90 7.38 6.26
CA ARG A 132 30.14 6.56 6.19
C ARG A 132 30.77 6.50 4.81
N ALA A 133 30.23 7.25 3.83
CA ALA A 133 30.64 7.15 2.42
C ALA A 133 30.54 5.72 1.83
N GLU A 134 29.71 4.87 2.43
CA GLU A 134 29.48 3.47 1.99
C GLU A 134 28.33 3.35 0.96
N MET A 135 27.74 4.47 0.54
CA MET A 135 26.69 4.45 -0.48
C MET A 135 27.32 4.23 -1.84
N PRO A 136 27.00 3.12 -2.53
CA PRO A 136 27.43 2.94 -3.90
C PRO A 136 26.85 4.05 -4.78
N GLY A 137 27.52 4.35 -5.89
CA GLY A 137 26.98 5.22 -6.91
C GLY A 137 25.62 4.76 -7.41
N TRP A 138 24.93 5.60 -8.18
CA TRP A 138 23.67 5.21 -8.80
C TRP A 138 23.88 4.04 -9.76
N HIS A 139 23.19 2.93 -9.49
CA HIS A 139 23.18 1.82 -10.44
C HIS A 139 22.12 2.12 -11.51
N TRP A 140 22.44 1.96 -12.79
CA TRP A 140 21.54 2.30 -13.89
C TRP A 140 20.17 1.59 -13.78
N LEU A 141 20.14 0.33 -13.30
CA LEU A 141 18.91 -0.42 -13.03
C LEU A 141 18.05 0.24 -11.93
N GLU A 142 18.68 0.80 -10.89
CA GLU A 142 17.97 1.50 -9.81
C GLU A 142 17.27 2.75 -10.36
N VAL A 143 17.99 3.52 -11.18
CA VAL A 143 17.42 4.70 -11.84
C VAL A 143 16.28 4.31 -12.78
N ALA A 144 16.48 3.28 -13.60
CA ALA A 144 15.48 2.79 -14.54
C ALA A 144 14.21 2.31 -13.82
N LEU A 145 14.35 1.56 -12.71
CA LEU A 145 13.20 1.08 -11.94
C LEU A 145 12.45 2.21 -11.22
N ILE A 146 13.18 3.18 -10.67
CA ILE A 146 12.56 4.37 -10.07
C ILE A 146 11.82 5.18 -11.14
N ALA A 147 12.42 5.38 -12.30
CA ALA A 147 11.79 6.07 -13.43
C ALA A 147 10.55 5.31 -13.91
N ALA A 148 10.64 3.99 -14.06
CA ALA A 148 9.50 3.14 -14.44
C ALA A 148 8.36 3.24 -13.42
N LEU A 149 8.66 3.20 -12.13
CA LEU A 149 7.67 3.38 -11.06
C LEU A 149 7.00 4.76 -11.14
N ALA A 150 7.79 5.83 -11.32
CA ALA A 150 7.26 7.19 -11.44
C ALA A 150 6.38 7.34 -12.70
N VAL A 151 6.80 6.80 -13.85
CA VAL A 151 6.02 6.80 -15.09
C VAL A 151 4.72 6.02 -14.92
N THR A 152 4.75 4.85 -14.28
CA THR A 152 3.56 4.03 -14.04
C THR A 152 2.56 4.77 -13.14
N LEU A 153 3.02 5.39 -12.06
CA LEU A 153 2.17 6.19 -11.17
C LEU A 153 1.58 7.40 -11.90
N TYR A 154 2.41 8.10 -12.71
CA TYR A 154 1.95 9.24 -13.50
C TYR A 154 0.92 8.79 -14.56
N ALA A 155 1.18 7.72 -15.31
CA ALA A 155 0.26 7.19 -16.31
C ALA A 155 -1.09 6.80 -15.69
N ALA A 156 -1.10 6.20 -14.49
CA ALA A 156 -2.33 5.87 -13.76
C ALA A 156 -3.17 7.11 -13.44
N THR A 157 -2.55 8.28 -13.23
CA THR A 157 -3.30 9.54 -13.01
C THR A 157 -3.91 10.11 -14.28
N GLN A 158 -3.38 9.77 -15.47
CA GLN A 158 -3.81 10.33 -16.75
C GLN A 158 -4.85 9.49 -17.48
N MET A 159 -4.93 8.19 -17.18
CA MET A 159 -5.89 7.30 -17.85
C MET A 159 -7.29 7.45 -17.24
N PRO A 160 -8.33 7.80 -18.01
CA PRO A 160 -9.69 7.98 -17.49
C PRO A 160 -10.25 6.73 -16.81
N SER A 161 -9.90 5.53 -17.34
CA SER A 161 -10.29 4.23 -16.81
C SER A 161 -9.46 3.78 -15.61
N LEU A 162 -8.28 4.39 -15.39
CA LEU A 162 -7.34 4.09 -14.32
C LEU A 162 -6.99 5.34 -13.52
N ARG A 163 -7.83 6.39 -13.60
CA ARG A 163 -7.55 7.65 -12.91
C ARG A 163 -7.42 7.40 -11.43
N PHE A 164 -6.19 7.55 -10.96
CA PHE A 164 -5.88 7.42 -9.54
C PHE A 164 -6.38 8.67 -8.81
N GLU A 165 -7.61 8.57 -8.30
CA GLU A 165 -8.14 9.53 -7.34
C GLU A 165 -8.13 8.82 -5.98
N PRO A 166 -7.24 9.22 -5.05
CA PRO A 166 -7.18 8.59 -3.74
C PRO A 166 -8.56 8.61 -3.07
N GLY A 167 -9.08 7.44 -2.71
CA GLY A 167 -10.35 7.33 -2.00
C GLY A 167 -11.62 7.37 -2.87
N LYS A 168 -11.54 7.68 -4.17
CA LYS A 168 -12.72 7.66 -5.04
C LYS A 168 -12.98 6.27 -5.58
N VAL A 169 -14.14 5.74 -5.27
CA VAL A 169 -14.64 4.46 -5.79
C VAL A 169 -15.40 4.72 -7.08
N LEU A 170 -14.94 4.11 -8.18
CA LEU A 170 -15.66 4.14 -9.46
C LEU A 170 -16.82 3.14 -9.40
N MET A 171 -18.02 3.64 -9.13
CA MET A 171 -19.22 2.79 -9.12
C MET A 171 -19.65 2.45 -10.54
N PRO A 172 -20.08 1.20 -10.80
CA PRO A 172 -20.70 0.88 -12.07
C PRO A 172 -21.98 1.74 -12.28
N PRO A 173 -22.27 2.13 -13.53
CA PRO A 173 -23.40 3.03 -13.85
C PRO A 173 -24.76 2.58 -13.31
N GLN A 174 -24.97 1.28 -13.15
CA GLN A 174 -26.21 0.70 -12.65
C GLN A 174 -26.46 0.96 -11.16
N GLN A 175 -25.42 1.24 -10.37
CA GLN A 175 -25.58 1.56 -8.94
C GLN A 175 -25.79 3.05 -8.69
N LEU A 176 -25.46 3.91 -9.66
CA LEU A 176 -25.71 5.35 -9.58
C LEU A 176 -27.21 5.71 -9.77
N GLN A 177 -28.02 4.79 -10.32
CA GLN A 177 -29.45 5.00 -10.57
C GLN A 177 -30.34 4.55 -9.39
N ALA A 178 -29.78 3.93 -8.36
CA ALA A 178 -30.51 3.38 -7.22
C ALA A 178 -30.53 4.31 -5.98
N PHE A 179 -30.07 5.54 -6.12
CA PHE A 179 -30.08 6.62 -5.13
C PHE A 179 -30.75 7.86 -5.79
#